data_cf40661b7f295c47495a99ef4c2b39b5
#
_entry.id   cf40661b7f295c47495a99ef4c2b39b5
#
_cell.length_a   1.000
_cell.length_b   1.000
_cell.length_c   1.000
_cell.angle_alpha   90.00
_cell.angle_beta   90.00
_cell.angle_gamma   90.00
#
_symmetry.space_group_name_H-M   'P 1'
#
loop_
_entity.id
_entity.type
_entity.pdbx_description
1 polymer ?
#
loop_
_entity_poly.entity_id
_entity_poly.type
_entity_poly.pdbx_seq_one_letter_code
_entity_poly.pdbx_strand_id
1 'polypeptide(L)'
;MPGINTDAFYELLRAGLWEKEARLSQYGEVDYEEIMSLAEEQSVLGVVTAGLEHVTDVKVPKEVLLQLIGSTLQIEQQNKDMNVFVAKLINLLRKEEVYALLVKGQGIAQCYEKPLWRACGDVDLFLSDDNYEKVKKFLAPLASSVEKEYVREKHLCKLPPKSEQFCHRKLNS
;
A
#
# COMPACT_ATOMS: atom_id res chain seq x y z
N MET A 1 28.63 6.01 -5.48
CA MET A 1 27.73 6.41 -6.58
C MET A 1 26.64 5.36 -6.65
N PRO A 2 25.38 5.71 -6.87
CA PRO A 2 24.34 4.71 -7.14
C PRO A 2 24.78 3.86 -8.33
N GLY A 3 24.45 2.55 -8.30
CA GLY A 3 24.74 1.65 -9.39
C GLY A 3 23.79 1.89 -10.58
N ILE A 4 24.14 1.40 -11.76
CA ILE A 4 23.33 1.49 -12.99
C ILE A 4 21.88 1.03 -12.75
N ASN A 5 21.70 -0.08 -12.01
CA ASN A 5 20.37 -0.62 -11.70
C ASN A 5 19.57 0.27 -10.73
N THR A 6 20.26 0.94 -9.80
CA THR A 6 19.62 1.94 -8.92
C THR A 6 19.10 3.13 -9.71
N ASP A 7 19.86 3.62 -10.68
CA ASP A 7 19.44 4.74 -11.53
C ASP A 7 18.26 4.33 -12.45
N ALA A 8 18.30 3.14 -13.03
CA ALA A 8 17.20 2.56 -13.80
C ALA A 8 15.94 2.34 -12.94
N PHE A 9 16.09 1.88 -11.69
CA PHE A 9 15.00 1.77 -10.72
C PHE A 9 14.33 3.13 -10.46
N TYR A 10 15.12 4.20 -10.23
CA TYR A 10 14.54 5.53 -10.04
C TYR A 10 13.86 6.08 -11.30
N GLU A 11 14.38 5.77 -12.49
CA GLU A 11 13.72 6.12 -13.74
C GLU A 11 12.33 5.47 -13.85
N LEU A 12 12.24 4.17 -13.59
CA LEU A 12 10.97 3.43 -13.59
C LEU A 12 10.02 3.93 -12.49
N LEU A 13 10.53 4.17 -11.29
CA LEU A 13 9.74 4.72 -10.18
C LEU A 13 9.15 6.09 -10.56
N ARG A 14 9.97 6.97 -11.15
CA ARG A 14 9.53 8.28 -11.63
C ARG A 14 8.48 8.15 -12.74
N ALA A 15 8.69 7.24 -13.68
CA ALA A 15 7.74 7.01 -14.77
C ALA A 15 6.38 6.52 -14.24
N GLY A 16 6.37 5.56 -13.30
CA GLY A 16 5.15 5.05 -12.70
C GLY A 16 4.42 6.02 -11.77
N LEU A 17 5.14 6.97 -11.16
CA LEU A 17 4.53 8.00 -10.31
C LEU A 17 3.89 9.13 -11.10
N TRP A 18 4.48 9.54 -12.23
CA TRP A 18 4.08 10.73 -12.98
C TRP A 18 3.68 10.44 -14.43
N GLU A 19 3.50 9.16 -14.79
CA GLU A 19 3.10 8.72 -16.13
C GLU A 19 3.96 9.33 -17.25
N LYS A 20 5.27 9.34 -17.02
CA LYS A 20 6.24 9.91 -17.95
C LYS A 20 6.97 8.78 -18.67
N GLU A 21 7.38 9.08 -19.90
CA GLU A 21 8.26 8.20 -20.67
C GLU A 21 9.49 7.82 -19.84
N ALA A 22 9.82 6.52 -19.85
CA ALA A 22 11.03 5.95 -19.28
C ALA A 22 11.96 5.51 -20.39
N ARG A 23 13.24 5.79 -20.25
CA ARG A 23 14.28 5.38 -21.19
C ARG A 23 15.36 4.61 -20.45
N LEU A 24 15.44 3.31 -20.72
CA LEU A 24 16.37 2.42 -20.07
C LEU A 24 17.65 2.19 -20.87
N SER A 25 17.66 2.43 -22.19
CA SER A 25 18.82 2.24 -23.04
C SER A 25 20.06 3.04 -22.60
N GLN A 26 19.86 4.19 -21.95
CA GLN A 26 20.93 5.03 -21.41
C GLN A 26 21.72 4.37 -20.27
N TYR A 27 21.15 3.35 -19.62
CA TYR A 27 21.78 2.64 -18.50
C TYR A 27 22.51 1.36 -18.94
N GLY A 28 22.48 1.03 -20.24
CA GLY A 28 23.12 -0.18 -20.76
C GLY A 28 22.35 -1.46 -20.42
N GLU A 29 23.07 -2.50 -20.01
CA GLU A 29 22.44 -3.76 -19.61
C GLU A 29 21.91 -3.64 -18.18
N VAL A 30 20.60 -3.70 -18.03
CA VAL A 30 19.87 -3.54 -16.77
C VAL A 30 19.56 -4.90 -16.16
N ASP A 31 19.92 -5.09 -14.89
CA ASP A 31 19.52 -6.26 -14.10
C ASP A 31 18.14 -6.04 -13.49
N TYR A 32 17.13 -6.66 -14.09
CA TYR A 32 15.76 -6.56 -13.64
C TYR A 32 15.50 -7.26 -12.31
N GLU A 33 16.28 -8.30 -11.95
CA GLU A 33 16.14 -8.97 -10.65
C GLU A 33 16.56 -8.05 -9.52
N GLU A 34 17.66 -7.31 -9.70
CA GLU A 34 18.10 -6.30 -8.74
C GLU A 34 17.08 -5.16 -8.61
N ILE A 35 16.52 -4.69 -9.73
CA ILE A 35 15.45 -3.66 -9.71
C ILE A 35 14.23 -4.16 -8.97
N MET A 36 13.81 -5.40 -9.18
CA MET A 36 12.67 -6.00 -8.49
C MET A 36 12.92 -6.10 -6.99
N SER A 37 14.11 -6.55 -6.59
CA SER A 37 14.53 -6.63 -5.18
C SER A 37 14.45 -5.25 -4.51
N LEU A 38 15.00 -4.21 -5.15
CA LEU A 38 14.92 -2.82 -4.67
C LEU A 38 13.47 -2.35 -4.54
N ALA A 39 12.63 -2.68 -5.52
CA ALA A 39 11.21 -2.29 -5.53
C ALA A 39 10.40 -2.98 -4.41
N GLU A 40 10.72 -4.23 -4.09
CA GLU A 40 10.13 -4.98 -2.98
C GLU A 40 10.57 -4.42 -1.64
N GLU A 41 11.88 -4.21 -1.44
CA GLU A 41 12.43 -3.63 -0.21
C GLU A 41 11.84 -2.27 0.12
N GLN A 42 11.57 -1.45 -0.91
CA GLN A 42 10.98 -0.12 -0.76
C GLN A 42 9.44 -0.13 -0.80
N SER A 43 8.82 -1.31 -0.97
CA SER A 43 7.35 -1.46 -1.08
C SER A 43 6.73 -0.64 -2.21
N VAL A 44 7.45 -0.50 -3.33
CA VAL A 44 7.03 0.26 -4.52
C VAL A 44 6.91 -0.58 -5.79
N LEU A 45 6.86 -1.92 -5.65
CA LEU A 45 6.86 -2.85 -6.78
C LEU A 45 5.77 -2.53 -7.82
N GLY A 46 4.53 -2.27 -7.38
CA GLY A 46 3.44 -1.94 -8.29
C GLY A 46 3.65 -0.60 -9.02
N VAL A 47 4.32 0.37 -8.39
CA VAL A 47 4.66 1.66 -9.03
C VAL A 47 5.74 1.45 -10.09
N VAL A 48 6.76 0.64 -9.78
CA VAL A 48 7.83 0.29 -10.75
C VAL A 48 7.23 -0.50 -11.92
N THR A 49 6.31 -1.43 -11.65
CA THR A 49 5.59 -2.16 -12.72
C THR A 49 4.79 -1.21 -13.61
N ALA A 50 4.11 -0.21 -13.03
CA ALA A 50 3.46 0.85 -13.82
C ALA A 50 4.47 1.62 -14.67
N GLY A 51 5.66 1.92 -14.14
CA GLY A 51 6.73 2.59 -14.88
C GLY A 51 7.22 1.81 -16.11
N LEU A 52 7.20 0.48 -16.05
CA LEU A 52 7.56 -0.35 -17.20
C LEU A 52 6.60 -0.20 -18.40
N GLU A 53 5.34 0.17 -18.16
CA GLU A 53 4.39 0.45 -19.26
C GLU A 53 4.79 1.68 -20.08
N HIS A 54 5.63 2.54 -19.51
CA HIS A 54 6.13 3.77 -20.14
C HIS A 54 7.53 3.62 -20.76
N VAL A 55 8.12 2.42 -20.75
CA VAL A 55 9.40 2.15 -21.40
C VAL A 55 9.20 2.01 -22.91
N THR A 56 9.89 2.84 -23.69
CA THR A 56 9.69 2.93 -25.14
C THR A 56 10.93 2.55 -25.96
N ASP A 57 12.10 2.52 -25.35
CA ASP A 57 13.39 2.43 -26.03
C ASP A 57 14.10 1.07 -25.93
N VAL A 58 13.62 0.18 -25.05
CA VAL A 58 14.11 -1.20 -24.91
C VAL A 58 12.97 -2.17 -24.78
N LYS A 59 13.22 -3.42 -25.15
CA LYS A 59 12.25 -4.50 -24.98
C LYS A 59 12.53 -5.23 -23.66
N VAL A 60 11.64 -5.05 -22.69
CA VAL A 60 11.69 -5.78 -21.42
C VAL A 60 11.46 -7.28 -21.67
N PRO A 61 12.25 -8.19 -21.06
CA PRO A 61 12.04 -9.62 -21.18
C PRO A 61 10.64 -10.05 -20.72
N LYS A 62 10.02 -10.98 -21.43
CA LYS A 62 8.65 -11.43 -21.12
C LYS A 62 8.55 -12.08 -19.75
N GLU A 63 9.56 -12.81 -19.35
CA GLU A 63 9.67 -13.49 -18.06
C GLU A 63 9.61 -12.48 -16.93
N VAL A 64 10.34 -11.38 -17.02
CA VAL A 64 10.34 -10.26 -16.07
C VAL A 64 8.94 -9.62 -15.99
N LEU A 65 8.33 -9.34 -17.14
CA LEU A 65 6.98 -8.77 -17.19
C LEU A 65 5.96 -9.69 -16.50
N LEU A 66 5.99 -10.99 -16.78
CA LEU A 66 5.06 -11.94 -16.17
C LEU A 66 5.22 -12.03 -14.66
N GLN A 67 6.47 -12.02 -14.17
CA GLN A 67 6.75 -12.04 -12.72
C GLN A 67 6.25 -10.77 -12.04
N LEU A 68 6.56 -9.60 -12.59
CA LEU A 68 6.14 -8.31 -12.05
C LEU A 68 4.61 -8.14 -12.06
N ILE A 69 3.95 -8.54 -13.15
CA ILE A 69 2.49 -8.53 -13.24
C ILE A 69 1.91 -9.48 -12.19
N GLY A 70 2.44 -10.69 -12.04
CA GLY A 70 1.98 -11.64 -11.04
C GLY A 70 2.06 -11.09 -9.62
N SER A 71 3.19 -10.52 -9.22
CA SER A 71 3.37 -9.88 -7.92
C SER A 71 2.48 -8.65 -7.73
N THR A 72 2.31 -7.85 -8.78
CA THR A 72 1.43 -6.66 -8.74
C THR A 72 -0.04 -7.05 -8.58
N LEU A 73 -0.51 -8.12 -9.22
CA LEU A 73 -1.87 -8.63 -9.05
C LEU A 73 -2.12 -9.13 -7.62
N GLN A 74 -1.12 -9.67 -6.93
CA GLN A 74 -1.22 -10.01 -5.50
C GLN A 74 -1.40 -8.75 -4.64
N ILE A 75 -0.62 -7.69 -4.91
CA ILE A 75 -0.76 -6.38 -4.24
C ILE A 75 -2.17 -5.83 -4.50
N GLU A 76 -2.64 -5.89 -5.74
CA GLU A 76 -3.97 -5.43 -6.12
C GLU A 76 -5.07 -6.17 -5.35
N GLN A 77 -4.98 -7.50 -5.24
CA GLN A 77 -5.95 -8.29 -4.48
C GLN A 77 -5.92 -7.93 -2.99
N GLN A 78 -4.74 -7.83 -2.39
CA GLN A 78 -4.59 -7.39 -0.99
C GLN A 78 -5.20 -6.01 -0.75
N ASN A 79 -5.03 -5.07 -1.68
CA ASN A 79 -5.61 -3.74 -1.59
C ASN A 79 -7.14 -3.74 -1.76
N LYS A 80 -7.69 -4.60 -2.61
CA LYS A 80 -9.15 -4.81 -2.70
C LYS A 80 -9.72 -5.31 -1.37
N ASP A 81 -9.08 -6.31 -0.76
CA ASP A 81 -9.50 -6.86 0.53
C ASP A 81 -9.37 -5.80 1.64
N MET A 82 -8.28 -5.03 1.63
CA MET A 82 -8.08 -3.89 2.54
C MET A 82 -9.18 -2.83 2.38
N ASN A 83 -9.57 -2.49 1.17
CA ASN A 83 -10.65 -1.53 0.91
C ASN A 83 -12.00 -2.01 1.46
N VAL A 84 -12.30 -3.31 1.33
CA VAL A 84 -13.50 -3.91 1.92
C VAL A 84 -13.44 -3.83 3.44
N PHE A 85 -12.29 -4.13 4.05
CA PHE A 85 -12.07 -4.01 5.48
C PHE A 85 -12.27 -2.57 5.98
N VAL A 86 -11.63 -1.59 5.32
CA VAL A 86 -11.74 -0.16 5.66
C VAL A 86 -13.19 0.30 5.58
N ALA A 87 -13.91 -0.07 4.53
CA ALA A 87 -15.33 0.29 4.39
C ALA A 87 -16.19 -0.27 5.54
N LYS A 88 -15.98 -1.53 5.92
CA LYS A 88 -16.67 -2.13 7.06
C LYS A 88 -16.32 -1.44 8.37
N LEU A 89 -15.05 -1.16 8.62
CA LEU A 89 -14.57 -0.47 9.82
C LEU A 89 -15.19 0.93 9.94
N ILE A 90 -15.15 1.72 8.87
CA ILE A 90 -15.75 3.06 8.87
C ILE A 90 -17.26 3.01 9.12
N ASN A 91 -17.96 2.02 8.55
CA ASN A 91 -19.38 1.85 8.79
C ASN A 91 -19.69 1.45 10.26
N LEU A 92 -18.84 0.62 10.88
CA LEU A 92 -18.96 0.30 12.30
C LEU A 92 -18.75 1.54 13.18
N LEU A 93 -17.73 2.33 12.91
CA LEU A 93 -17.44 3.56 13.65
C LEU A 93 -18.60 4.57 13.51
N ARG A 94 -19.18 4.71 12.33
CA ARG A 94 -20.33 5.59 12.08
C ARG A 94 -21.58 5.18 12.88
N LYS A 95 -21.82 3.89 13.07
CA LYS A 95 -22.92 3.39 13.92
C LYS A 95 -22.74 3.81 15.38
N GLU A 96 -21.50 3.98 15.81
CA GLU A 96 -21.14 4.50 17.14
C GLU A 96 -21.02 6.03 17.17
N GLU A 97 -21.51 6.71 16.12
CA GLU A 97 -21.40 8.16 15.96
C GLU A 97 -19.96 8.70 15.99
N VAL A 98 -19.01 7.86 15.55
CA VAL A 98 -17.60 8.22 15.45
C VAL A 98 -17.23 8.48 13.99
N TYR A 99 -16.69 9.65 13.73
CA TYR A 99 -16.15 10.03 12.44
C TYR A 99 -14.63 9.92 12.48
N ALA A 100 -14.09 9.15 11.54
CA ALA A 100 -12.67 8.93 11.39
C ALA A 100 -12.21 9.39 10.01
N LEU A 101 -11.04 10.00 9.93
CA LEU A 101 -10.36 10.33 8.69
C LEU A 101 -9.30 9.26 8.39
N LEU A 102 -9.41 8.63 7.24
CA LEU A 102 -8.37 7.73 6.74
C LEU A 102 -7.19 8.58 6.24
N VAL A 103 -6.06 8.46 6.95
CA VAL A 103 -4.88 9.29 6.65
C VAL A 103 -3.79 8.54 5.93
N LYS A 104 -3.10 8.16 5.44
CA LYS A 104 -2.10 7.34 4.76
C LYS A 104 -2.71 6.14 4.00
N GLY A 105 -1.91 5.18 3.70
CA GLY A 105 -2.30 3.91 3.12
C GLY A 105 -3.30 4.08 1.97
N GLN A 106 -4.47 3.50 2.13
CA GLN A 106 -5.55 3.53 1.14
C GLN A 106 -6.10 4.94 0.87
N GLY A 107 -5.99 5.86 1.85
CA GLY A 107 -6.39 7.26 1.66
C GLY A 107 -5.51 7.97 0.62
N ILE A 108 -4.20 7.85 0.75
CA ILE A 108 -3.24 8.46 -0.19
C ILE A 108 -3.19 7.69 -1.52
N ALA A 109 -3.48 6.38 -1.50
CA ALA A 109 -3.48 5.57 -2.72
C ALA A 109 -4.38 6.17 -3.82
N GLN A 110 -5.45 6.88 -3.45
CA GLN A 110 -6.34 7.56 -4.39
C GLN A 110 -5.65 8.66 -5.22
N CYS A 111 -4.47 9.11 -4.82
CA CYS A 111 -3.68 10.10 -5.57
C CYS A 111 -2.78 9.47 -6.65
N TYR A 112 -2.72 8.13 -6.71
CA TYR A 112 -1.95 7.41 -7.71
C TYR A 112 -2.84 7.06 -8.90
N GLU A 113 -2.27 7.02 -10.10
CA GLU A 113 -2.98 6.59 -11.32
C GLU A 113 -3.55 5.17 -11.15
N LYS A 114 -2.76 4.27 -10.56
CA LYS A 114 -3.17 2.90 -10.25
C LYS A 114 -3.27 2.70 -8.72
N PRO A 115 -4.35 3.16 -8.07
CA PRO A 115 -4.47 3.16 -6.61
C PRO A 115 -4.26 1.79 -5.98
N LEU A 116 -4.71 0.73 -6.65
CA LEU A 116 -4.61 -0.65 -6.16
C LEU A 116 -3.21 -1.24 -6.29
N TRP A 117 -2.31 -0.59 -7.03
CA TRP A 117 -0.93 -1.06 -7.21
C TRP A 117 0.04 -0.46 -6.18
N ARG A 118 -0.41 0.52 -5.41
CA ARG A 118 0.36 1.03 -4.27
C ARG A 118 0.28 0.06 -3.10
N ALA A 119 1.41 -0.55 -2.72
CA ALA A 119 1.45 -1.44 -1.55
C ALA A 119 1.02 -0.70 -0.28
N CYS A 120 0.07 -1.28 0.45
CA CYS A 120 -0.44 -0.78 1.73
C CYS A 120 -0.47 -1.93 2.73
N GLY A 121 0.05 -1.70 3.94
CA GLY A 121 0.19 -2.73 4.95
C GLY A 121 -0.69 -2.50 6.19
N ASP A 122 -1.16 -1.28 6.42
CA ASP A 122 -1.89 -0.87 7.62
C ASP A 122 -3.00 0.13 7.30
N VAL A 123 -3.87 0.34 8.30
CA VAL A 123 -4.96 1.32 8.24
C VAL A 123 -4.72 2.34 9.32
N ASP A 124 -4.37 3.55 8.93
CA ASP A 124 -4.17 4.69 9.83
C ASP A 124 -5.44 5.55 9.85
N LEU A 125 -6.04 5.70 11.04
CA LEU A 125 -7.21 6.54 11.25
C LEU A 125 -6.86 7.71 12.14
N PHE A 126 -7.22 8.90 11.71
CA PHE A 126 -7.22 10.09 12.55
C PHE A 126 -8.59 10.26 13.21
N LEU A 127 -8.60 10.42 14.52
CA LEU A 127 -9.81 10.57 15.34
C LEU A 127 -9.69 11.87 16.14
N SER A 128 -10.83 12.49 16.47
CA SER A 128 -10.86 13.57 17.46
C SER A 128 -10.54 13.03 18.86
N ASP A 129 -10.03 13.88 19.75
CA ASP A 129 -9.62 13.50 21.11
C ASP A 129 -10.73 12.78 21.88
N ASP A 130 -11.97 13.30 21.80
CA ASP A 130 -13.13 12.73 22.49
C ASP A 130 -13.49 11.32 21.97
N ASN A 131 -13.17 11.02 20.72
CA ASN A 131 -13.49 9.75 20.09
C ASN A 131 -12.40 8.69 20.26
N TYR A 132 -11.16 9.08 20.55
CA TYR A 132 -10.05 8.13 20.65
C TYR A 132 -10.28 7.06 21.72
N GLU A 133 -10.61 7.46 22.95
CA GLU A 133 -10.85 6.52 24.05
C GLU A 133 -12.13 5.66 23.81
N LYS A 134 -13.16 6.23 23.17
CA LYS A 134 -14.36 5.50 22.79
C LYS A 134 -14.03 4.40 21.79
N VAL A 135 -13.30 4.74 20.73
CA VAL A 135 -12.88 3.80 19.68
C VAL A 135 -11.95 2.72 20.23
N LYS A 136 -10.99 3.10 21.08
CA LYS A 136 -10.08 2.16 21.71
C LYS A 136 -10.82 1.11 22.53
N LYS A 137 -11.78 1.53 23.36
CA LYS A 137 -12.63 0.60 24.14
C LYS A 137 -13.50 -0.29 23.25
N PHE A 138 -14.03 0.28 22.17
CA PHE A 138 -14.88 -0.45 21.21
C PHE A 138 -14.08 -1.49 20.42
N LEU A 139 -12.87 -1.14 19.96
CA LEU A 139 -12.05 -2.02 19.15
C LEU A 139 -11.22 -3.03 19.95
N ALA A 140 -10.88 -2.74 21.22
CA ALA A 140 -10.06 -3.61 22.07
C ALA A 140 -10.55 -5.08 22.13
N PRO A 141 -11.85 -5.38 22.32
CA PRO A 141 -12.33 -6.77 22.33
C PRO A 141 -12.34 -7.43 20.95
N LEU A 142 -12.16 -6.64 19.89
CA LEU A 142 -12.13 -7.09 18.51
C LEU A 142 -10.69 -7.28 18.00
N ALA A 143 -9.70 -6.71 18.67
CA ALA A 143 -8.29 -6.80 18.31
C ALA A 143 -7.68 -8.12 18.79
N SER A 144 -6.85 -8.75 17.95
CA SER A 144 -6.09 -9.95 18.34
C SER A 144 -4.94 -9.64 19.30
N SER A 145 -4.41 -8.41 19.24
CA SER A 145 -3.43 -7.86 20.17
C SER A 145 -3.59 -6.35 20.22
N VAL A 146 -3.42 -5.77 21.42
CA VAL A 146 -3.36 -4.31 21.59
C VAL A 146 -1.93 -3.98 21.95
N GLU A 147 -1.12 -3.59 20.97
CA GLU A 147 0.19 -3.04 21.26
C GLU A 147 0.04 -1.60 21.77
N LYS A 148 0.65 -1.34 22.92
CA LYS A 148 0.77 0.02 23.43
C LYS A 148 1.93 0.70 22.70
N GLU A 149 1.69 1.17 21.48
CA GLU A 149 2.63 2.09 20.87
C GLU A 149 2.47 3.48 21.53
N TYR A 150 3.50 3.89 22.24
CA TYR A 150 3.66 5.26 22.69
C TYR A 150 4.03 6.13 21.48
N VAL A 151 3.04 6.53 20.70
CA VAL A 151 3.25 7.59 19.72
C VAL A 151 2.97 8.92 20.42
N ARG A 152 3.91 9.86 20.33
CA ARG A 152 3.78 11.23 20.86
C ARG A 152 2.61 12.03 20.27
N GLU A 153 1.97 11.50 19.25
CA GLU A 153 0.77 12.08 18.64
C GLU A 153 -0.44 11.24 19.06
N LYS A 154 -1.25 11.80 19.93
CA LYS A 154 -2.40 11.18 20.61
C LYS A 154 -3.55 10.70 19.69
N HIS A 155 -3.38 10.73 18.38
CA HIS A 155 -4.50 10.63 17.44
C HIS A 155 -4.40 9.50 16.41
N LEU A 156 -3.36 8.66 16.44
CA LEU A 156 -3.18 7.60 15.46
C LEU A 156 -3.48 6.23 16.07
N CYS A 157 -4.51 5.55 15.55
CA CYS A 157 -4.79 4.15 15.87
C CYS A 157 -4.33 3.29 14.69
N LYS A 158 -3.31 2.44 14.90
CA LYS A 158 -2.88 1.44 13.92
C LYS A 158 -3.59 0.13 14.17
N LEU A 159 -4.22 -0.40 13.15
CA LEU A 159 -4.84 -1.73 13.16
C LEU A 159 -4.03 -2.66 12.26
N PRO A 160 -3.58 -3.82 12.74
CA PRO A 160 -2.83 -4.75 11.92
C PRO A 160 -3.72 -5.35 10.81
N PRO A 161 -3.19 -5.51 9.58
CA PRO A 161 -3.97 -5.97 8.43
C PRO A 161 -4.33 -7.46 8.47
N LYS A 162 -3.71 -8.25 9.33
CA LYS A 162 -3.89 -9.72 9.40
C LYS A 162 -4.88 -10.15 10.48
N SER A 163 -6.08 -9.64 10.45
CA SER A 163 -7.15 -10.26 11.24
C SER A 163 -8.28 -10.75 10.32
N GLU A 164 -7.99 -11.77 9.48
CA GLU A 164 -9.05 -12.57 8.86
C GLU A 164 -10.05 -13.07 9.90
N GLN A 165 -9.58 -13.38 11.11
CA GLN A 165 -10.42 -13.72 12.27
C GLN A 165 -11.25 -12.53 12.79
N PHE A 166 -10.81 -11.29 12.57
CA PHE A 166 -11.51 -10.09 12.98
C PHE A 166 -12.78 -9.84 12.15
N CYS A 167 -12.74 -10.12 10.86
CA CYS A 167 -13.89 -9.96 9.96
C CYS A 167 -14.97 -11.01 10.17
N HIS A 168 -14.61 -12.25 10.52
CA HIS A 168 -15.58 -13.36 10.54
C HIS A 168 -16.41 -13.46 11.81
N ARG A 169 -15.95 -12.98 12.97
CA ARG A 169 -16.67 -13.21 14.23
C ARG A 169 -17.83 -12.26 14.55
N LYS A 170 -17.91 -11.07 13.99
CA LYS A 170 -18.97 -10.11 14.32
C LYS A 170 -19.68 -9.44 13.15
N LEU A 171 -19.33 -9.75 11.91
CA LEU A 171 -20.03 -9.21 10.76
C LEU A 171 -21.13 -10.13 10.21
N ASN A 172 -21.24 -11.34 10.79
CA ASN A 172 -22.28 -12.34 10.46
C ASN A 172 -23.33 -12.51 11.56
N SER A 173 -23.42 -11.59 12.51
CA SER A 173 -24.50 -11.57 13.51
C SER A 173 -25.39 -10.36 13.36
#